data_4f60a15fe73bfa8efcded3ef7d285c79
#
_entry.id   4f60a15fe73bfa8efcded3ef7d285c79
#
_cell.length_a   1.000
_cell.length_b   1.000
_cell.length_c   1.000
_cell.angle_alpha   90.00
_cell.angle_beta   90.00
_cell.angle_gamma   90.00
#
_symmetry.space_group_name_H-M   'P 1'
#
loop_
_entity.id
_entity.type
_entity.pdbx_description
1 polymer ?
#
loop_
_entity_poly.entity_id
_entity_poly.type
_entity_poly.pdbx_seq_one_letter_code
_entity_poly.pdbx_strand_id
1 'polypeptide(L)'
;MDLSPLRKYEVTGPDAEQLMQHCVTRNVKKLAVGQLTYTAICYDHGGMIDAGTLFKLGETNFRWIGGNDTSGLWIREQAEKLGLNAWVRSSTDQLHNVAVQGPKSRDILKDIIWTAPNQPTVEELGMFRFAPAR
;
A
#
# COMPACT_ATOMS: atom_id res chain seq x y z
N MET A 1 -10.58 2.74 -15.07
CA MET A 1 -9.94 4.07 -14.86
C MET A 1 -8.46 3.86 -14.60
N ASP A 2 -7.60 4.58 -15.30
CA ASP A 2 -6.14 4.55 -15.08
C ASP A 2 -5.77 5.47 -13.91
N LEU A 3 -5.19 4.88 -12.85
CA LEU A 3 -4.68 5.56 -11.67
C LEU A 3 -3.14 5.46 -11.57
N SER A 4 -2.47 5.10 -12.67
CA SER A 4 -1.00 4.97 -12.71
C SER A 4 -0.26 6.23 -12.27
N PRO A 5 -0.79 7.46 -12.41
CA PRO A 5 -0.15 8.67 -11.87
C PRO A 5 -0.07 8.74 -10.34
N LEU A 6 -0.85 7.95 -9.60
CA LEU A 6 -0.69 7.88 -8.14
C LEU A 6 0.73 7.46 -7.77
N ARG A 7 1.26 8.09 -6.74
CA ARG A 7 2.62 7.84 -6.25
C ARG A 7 2.70 6.54 -5.48
N LYS A 8 3.70 5.73 -5.76
CA LYS A 8 3.92 4.42 -5.17
C LYS A 8 5.30 4.37 -4.55
N TYR A 9 5.36 4.00 -3.28
CA TYR A 9 6.60 3.86 -2.52
C TYR A 9 6.66 2.48 -1.89
N GLU A 10 7.77 1.79 -2.16
CA GLU A 10 8.10 0.54 -1.48
C GLU A 10 8.89 0.88 -0.21
N VAL A 11 8.43 0.34 0.92
CA VAL A 11 9.08 0.45 2.23
C VAL A 11 9.48 -0.95 2.66
N THR A 12 10.78 -1.22 2.67
CA THR A 12 11.33 -2.55 2.94
C THR A 12 12.39 -2.49 4.03
N GLY A 13 12.61 -3.61 4.71
CA GLY A 13 13.65 -3.74 5.73
C GLY A 13 13.12 -4.22 7.07
N PRO A 14 14.02 -4.57 8.00
CA PRO A 14 13.64 -5.11 9.31
C PRO A 14 12.72 -4.19 10.11
N ASP A 15 12.88 -2.86 9.96
CA ASP A 15 12.11 -1.85 10.70
C ASP A 15 10.98 -1.22 9.87
N ALA A 16 10.62 -1.81 8.71
CA ALA A 16 9.58 -1.27 7.83
C ALA A 16 8.22 -1.15 8.53
N GLU A 17 7.81 -2.15 9.31
CA GLU A 17 6.57 -2.08 10.09
C GLU A 17 6.60 -0.98 11.13
N GLN A 18 7.70 -0.85 11.87
CA GLN A 18 7.88 0.21 12.86
C GLN A 18 7.82 1.59 12.22
N LEU A 19 8.48 1.76 11.08
CA LEU A 19 8.46 3.00 10.32
C LEU A 19 7.04 3.37 9.88
N MET A 20 6.32 2.43 9.27
CA MET A 20 4.97 2.69 8.81
C MET A 20 3.99 2.90 9.97
N GLN A 21 4.16 2.19 11.09
CA GLN A 21 3.41 2.41 12.32
C GLN A 21 3.59 3.84 12.86
N HIS A 22 4.79 4.40 12.71
CA HIS A 22 5.08 5.79 13.10
C HIS A 22 4.47 6.81 12.14
N CYS A 23 4.52 6.54 10.83
CA CYS A 23 4.14 7.50 9.79
C CYS A 23 2.63 7.62 9.56
N VAL A 24 1.84 6.57 9.76
CA VAL A 24 0.41 6.56 9.42
C VAL A 24 -0.49 6.57 10.66
N THR A 25 -1.72 7.03 10.47
CA THR A 25 -2.68 7.18 11.58
C THR A 25 -3.39 5.89 11.98
N ARG A 26 -3.30 4.83 11.16
CA ARG A 26 -3.85 3.50 11.46
C ARG A 26 -2.85 2.61 12.17
N ASN A 27 -3.35 1.64 12.94
CA ASN A 27 -2.50 0.65 13.59
C ASN A 27 -2.03 -0.41 12.59
N VAL A 28 -0.80 -0.25 12.09
CA VAL A 28 -0.18 -1.12 11.10
C VAL A 28 0.08 -2.53 11.63
N LYS A 29 0.35 -2.65 12.93
CA LYS A 29 0.62 -3.94 13.60
C LYS A 29 -0.58 -4.90 13.56
N LYS A 30 -1.79 -4.38 13.31
CA LYS A 30 -3.00 -5.19 13.13
C LYS A 30 -3.19 -5.68 11.70
N LEU A 31 -2.39 -5.22 10.73
CA LEU A 31 -2.48 -5.69 9.35
C LEU A 31 -1.84 -7.06 9.20
N ALA A 32 -2.56 -7.99 8.59
CA ALA A 32 -2.00 -9.25 8.11
C ALA A 32 -1.36 -9.05 6.71
N VAL A 33 -0.40 -9.92 6.36
CA VAL A 33 0.10 -10.00 4.97
C VAL A 33 -1.07 -10.30 4.02
N GLY A 34 -1.15 -9.58 2.90
CA GLY A 34 -2.30 -9.65 1.98
C GLY A 34 -3.44 -8.68 2.33
N GLN A 35 -3.25 -7.87 3.35
CA GLN A 35 -4.21 -6.86 3.79
C GLN A 35 -3.72 -5.46 3.45
N LEU A 36 -4.66 -4.57 3.15
CA LEU A 36 -4.39 -3.14 2.98
C LEU A 36 -5.31 -2.31 3.87
N THR A 37 -4.96 -1.06 4.08
CA THR A 37 -5.79 -0.09 4.79
C THR A 37 -5.72 1.27 4.12
N TYR A 38 -6.83 2.02 4.15
CA TYR A 38 -6.84 3.44 3.82
C TYR A 38 -6.49 4.24 5.07
N THR A 39 -5.51 5.13 4.97
CA THR A 39 -4.97 5.86 6.11
C THR A 39 -4.37 7.21 5.68
N ALA A 40 -4.11 8.08 6.63
CA ALA A 40 -3.45 9.35 6.42
C ALA A 40 -2.02 9.34 6.95
N ILE A 41 -1.18 10.17 6.36
CA ILE A 41 0.12 10.60 6.87
C ILE A 41 -0.02 12.06 7.30
N CYS A 42 0.41 12.37 8.51
CA CYS A 42 0.31 13.72 9.08
C CYS A 42 1.66 14.24 9.55
N TYR A 43 1.79 15.57 9.57
CA TYR A 43 2.86 16.25 10.28
C TYR A 43 2.68 16.14 11.79
N ASP A 44 3.73 16.45 12.55
CA ASP A 44 3.72 16.42 14.02
C ASP A 44 2.63 17.33 14.65
N HIS A 45 2.26 18.42 13.95
CA HIS A 45 1.18 19.31 14.36
C HIS A 45 -0.22 18.87 13.94
N GLY A 46 -0.36 17.67 13.33
CA GLY A 46 -1.64 17.09 12.93
C GLY A 46 -2.15 17.50 11.53
N GLY A 47 -1.46 18.37 10.83
CA GLY A 47 -1.78 18.72 9.43
C GLY A 47 -1.55 17.50 8.52
N MET A 48 -2.50 17.19 7.64
CA MET A 48 -2.40 16.07 6.72
C MET A 48 -1.40 16.35 5.60
N ILE A 49 -0.44 15.45 5.42
CA ILE A 49 0.49 15.45 4.29
C ILE A 49 -0.16 14.80 3.07
N ASP A 50 -0.75 13.62 3.29
CA ASP A 50 -1.36 12.81 2.22
C ASP A 50 -2.34 11.80 2.83
N ALA A 51 -3.26 11.31 2.01
CA ALA A 51 -4.12 10.18 2.33
C ALA A 51 -4.05 9.15 1.21
N GLY A 52 -3.93 7.89 1.59
CA GLY A 52 -3.75 6.84 0.61
C GLY A 52 -3.93 5.44 1.18
N THR A 53 -3.46 4.47 0.44
CA THR A 53 -3.55 3.06 0.82
C THR A 53 -2.18 2.50 1.17
N LEU A 54 -2.14 1.79 2.31
CA LEU A 54 -0.97 1.05 2.76
C LEU A 54 -1.24 -0.45 2.61
N PHE A 55 -0.42 -1.12 1.83
CA PHE A 55 -0.44 -2.56 1.58
C PHE A 55 0.63 -3.25 2.42
N LYS A 56 0.30 -4.32 3.11
CA LYS A 56 1.28 -5.21 3.73
C LYS A 56 1.56 -6.39 2.80
N LEU A 57 2.63 -6.29 2.01
CA LEU A 57 3.05 -7.30 1.04
C LEU A 57 3.79 -8.47 1.69
N GLY A 58 4.44 -8.23 2.80
CA GLY A 58 5.18 -9.18 3.61
C GLY A 58 5.44 -8.61 4.99
N GLU A 59 6.05 -9.38 5.88
CA GLU A 59 6.34 -8.92 7.25
C GLU A 59 7.29 -7.71 7.27
N THR A 60 8.17 -7.60 6.29
CA THR A 60 9.17 -6.51 6.15
C THR A 60 9.02 -5.74 4.85
N ASN A 61 7.85 -5.80 4.21
CA ASN A 61 7.61 -5.20 2.91
C ASN A 61 6.23 -4.57 2.84
N PHE A 62 6.21 -3.25 2.68
CA PHE A 62 5.00 -2.45 2.58
C PHE A 62 5.02 -1.63 1.30
N ARG A 63 3.83 -1.32 0.78
CA ARG A 63 3.65 -0.38 -0.33
C ARG A 63 2.68 0.71 0.08
N TRP A 64 3.12 1.95 -0.05
CA TRP A 64 2.28 3.13 0.05
C TRP A 64 1.84 3.59 -1.34
N ILE A 65 0.55 3.83 -1.50
CA ILE A 65 0.00 4.46 -2.71
C ILE A 65 -0.76 5.72 -2.28
N GLY A 66 -0.27 6.88 -2.72
CA GLY A 66 -0.81 8.18 -2.32
C GLY A 66 -0.88 9.18 -3.47
N GLY A 67 -1.24 10.41 -3.13
CA GLY A 67 -1.51 11.46 -4.10
C GLY A 67 -0.28 12.28 -4.50
N ASN A 68 0.76 12.33 -3.67
CA ASN A 68 1.90 13.22 -3.90
C ASN A 68 3.24 12.62 -3.44
N ASP A 69 4.33 13.22 -3.92
CA ASP A 69 5.69 12.76 -3.57
C ASP A 69 6.13 13.17 -2.17
N THR A 70 5.48 14.14 -1.54
CA THR A 70 5.81 14.59 -0.19
C THR A 70 5.67 13.45 0.81
N SER A 71 4.70 12.56 0.63
CA SER A 71 4.52 11.39 1.49
C SER A 71 5.73 10.45 1.49
N GLY A 72 6.30 10.16 0.31
CA GLY A 72 7.49 9.34 0.19
C GLY A 72 8.74 9.99 0.79
N LEU A 73 8.91 11.29 0.58
CA LEU A 73 9.99 12.07 1.18
C LEU A 73 9.87 12.10 2.71
N TRP A 74 8.67 12.32 3.23
CA TRP A 74 8.39 12.28 4.66
C TRP A 74 8.72 10.93 5.29
N ILE A 75 8.27 9.83 4.69
CA ILE A 75 8.57 8.47 5.19
C ILE A 75 10.08 8.25 5.26
N ARG A 76 10.82 8.66 4.22
CA ARG A 76 12.30 8.56 4.19
C ARG A 76 12.95 9.39 5.28
N GLU A 77 12.52 10.63 5.45
CA GLU A 77 13.02 11.53 6.49
C GLU A 77 12.78 10.96 7.90
N GLN A 78 11.60 10.38 8.14
CA GLN A 78 11.31 9.73 9.42
C GLN A 78 12.19 8.50 9.66
N ALA A 79 12.49 7.70 8.64
CA ALA A 79 13.43 6.58 8.76
C ALA A 79 14.82 7.04 9.19
N GLU A 80 15.33 8.10 8.57
CA GLU A 80 16.62 8.70 8.90
C GLU A 80 16.62 9.30 10.31
N LYS A 81 15.62 10.11 10.64
CA LYS A 81 15.48 10.77 11.95
C LYS A 81 15.41 9.79 13.11
N LEU A 82 14.75 8.66 12.92
CA LEU A 82 14.59 7.62 13.94
C LEU A 82 15.71 6.56 13.91
N GLY A 83 16.63 6.62 12.94
CA GLY A 83 17.69 5.64 12.80
C GLY A 83 17.18 4.24 12.49
N LEU A 84 16.07 4.12 11.76
CA LEU A 84 15.45 2.84 11.43
C LEU A 84 16.10 2.18 10.22
N ASN A 85 16.29 0.87 10.31
CA ASN A 85 16.80 0.05 9.21
C ASN A 85 15.67 -0.30 8.23
N ALA A 86 15.28 0.68 7.43
CA ALA A 86 14.25 0.58 6.42
C ALA A 86 14.61 1.43 5.20
N TRP A 87 14.29 0.92 4.02
CA TRP A 87 14.53 1.58 2.73
C TRP A 87 13.22 2.04 2.13
N VAL A 88 13.20 3.25 1.59
CA VAL A 88 12.05 3.87 0.92
C VAL A 88 12.44 4.16 -0.52
N ARG A 89 11.77 3.49 -1.46
CA ARG A 89 12.04 3.62 -2.90
C ARG A 89 10.75 3.89 -3.67
N SER A 90 10.79 4.84 -4.60
CA SER A 90 9.69 5.06 -5.54
C SER A 90 9.59 3.91 -6.54
N SER A 91 8.38 3.42 -6.74
CA SER A 91 8.03 2.46 -7.81
C SER A 91 6.94 3.02 -8.74
N THR A 92 6.70 4.33 -8.70
CA THR A 92 5.64 5.02 -9.44
C THR A 92 5.67 4.72 -10.93
N ASP A 93 6.85 4.82 -11.54
CA ASP A 93 7.01 4.62 -13.00
C ASP A 93 7.18 3.15 -13.40
N GLN A 94 7.22 2.24 -12.43
CA GLN A 94 7.40 0.80 -12.65
C GLN A 94 6.09 0.01 -12.57
N LEU A 95 5.04 0.59 -12.00
CA LEU A 95 3.78 -0.09 -11.72
C LEU A 95 2.60 0.71 -12.24
N HIS A 96 1.80 0.08 -13.08
CA HIS A 96 0.49 0.59 -13.44
C HIS A 96 -0.52 0.36 -12.31
N ASN A 97 -1.51 1.22 -12.23
CA ASN A 97 -2.61 1.10 -11.28
C ASN A 97 -3.93 1.34 -12.02
N VAL A 98 -4.75 0.32 -12.12
CA VAL A 98 -6.05 0.38 -12.81
C VAL A 98 -7.16 0.11 -11.82
N ALA A 99 -8.13 1.03 -11.74
CA ALA A 99 -9.34 0.83 -10.96
C ALA A 99 -10.47 0.29 -11.84
N VAL A 100 -11.02 -0.84 -11.45
CA VAL A 100 -12.22 -1.45 -12.04
C VAL A 100 -13.30 -1.43 -10.98
N GLN A 101 -14.30 -0.55 -11.15
CA GLN A 101 -15.30 -0.25 -10.14
C GLN A 101 -16.71 -0.34 -10.72
N GLY A 102 -17.67 -0.65 -9.85
CA GLY A 102 -19.08 -0.76 -10.18
C GLY A 102 -19.67 -2.11 -9.79
N PRO A 103 -21.00 -2.24 -9.82
CA PRO A 103 -21.68 -3.44 -9.33
C PRO A 103 -21.34 -4.73 -10.09
N LYS A 104 -20.89 -4.61 -11.34
CA LYS A 104 -20.49 -5.75 -12.19
C LYS A 104 -18.97 -5.94 -12.30
N SER A 105 -18.16 -5.18 -11.57
CA SER A 105 -16.70 -5.26 -11.67
C SER A 105 -16.15 -6.64 -11.35
N ARG A 106 -16.68 -7.28 -10.30
CA ARG A 106 -16.31 -8.64 -9.91
C ARG A 106 -16.66 -9.68 -10.98
N ASP A 107 -17.85 -9.56 -11.59
CA ASP A 107 -18.28 -10.48 -12.64
C ASP A 107 -17.39 -10.39 -13.88
N ILE A 108 -16.90 -9.19 -14.21
CA ILE A 108 -15.96 -9.00 -15.32
C ILE A 108 -14.58 -9.56 -14.95
N LEU A 109 -14.08 -9.23 -13.79
CA LEU A 109 -12.70 -9.59 -13.38
C LEU A 109 -12.51 -11.09 -13.19
N LYS A 110 -13.52 -11.82 -12.70
CA LYS A 110 -13.42 -13.27 -12.49
C LYS A 110 -13.16 -14.05 -13.78
N ASP A 111 -13.59 -13.51 -14.92
CA ASP A 111 -13.44 -14.17 -16.22
C ASP A 111 -12.09 -13.90 -16.90
N ILE A 112 -11.35 -12.87 -16.43
CA ILE A 112 -10.09 -12.45 -17.03
C ILE A 112 -8.88 -12.55 -16.10
N ILE A 113 -9.10 -12.70 -14.80
CA ILE A 113 -8.02 -12.81 -13.81
C ILE A 113 -7.90 -14.25 -13.34
N TRP A 114 -6.72 -14.81 -13.51
CA TRP A 114 -6.37 -16.11 -12.96
C TRP A 114 -5.57 -15.97 -11.68
N THR A 115 -5.94 -16.74 -10.66
CA THR A 115 -5.20 -16.84 -9.39
C THR A 115 -4.65 -18.24 -9.20
N ALA A 116 -3.48 -18.37 -8.59
CA ALA A 116 -2.91 -19.67 -8.25
C ALA A 116 -3.80 -20.41 -7.22
N PRO A 117 -3.78 -21.75 -7.16
CA PRO A 117 -4.63 -22.53 -6.25
C PRO A 117 -4.49 -22.20 -4.76
N ASN A 118 -3.35 -21.63 -4.36
CA ASN A 118 -3.07 -21.19 -2.99
C ASN A 118 -3.43 -19.72 -2.72
N GLN A 119 -4.06 -19.06 -3.68
CA GLN A 119 -4.51 -17.67 -3.58
C GLN A 119 -6.03 -17.61 -3.67
N PRO A 120 -6.67 -16.62 -3.02
CA PRO A 120 -8.10 -16.43 -3.16
C PRO A 120 -8.44 -16.05 -4.62
N THR A 121 -9.56 -16.57 -5.10
CA THR A 121 -10.13 -16.14 -6.39
C THR A 121 -10.66 -14.71 -6.30
N VAL A 122 -10.99 -14.11 -7.44
CA VAL A 122 -11.63 -12.77 -7.46
C VAL A 122 -12.95 -12.77 -6.66
N GLU A 123 -13.69 -13.89 -6.68
CA GLU A 123 -14.96 -14.03 -5.96
C GLU A 123 -14.76 -14.16 -4.44
N GLU A 124 -13.69 -14.81 -4.01
CA GLU A 124 -13.34 -15.04 -2.61
C GLU A 124 -12.60 -13.84 -1.98
N LEU A 125 -12.05 -12.95 -2.80
CA LEU A 125 -11.26 -11.82 -2.30
C LEU A 125 -12.12 -10.88 -1.46
N GLY A 126 -11.78 -10.76 -0.18
CA GLY A 126 -12.49 -9.90 0.78
C GLY A 126 -12.18 -8.41 0.62
N MET A 127 -12.97 -7.59 1.29
CA MET A 127 -12.75 -6.14 1.35
C MET A 127 -11.39 -5.83 2.00
N PHE A 128 -10.68 -4.85 1.45
CA PHE A 128 -9.32 -4.47 1.88
C PHE A 128 -8.33 -5.66 1.90
N ARG A 129 -8.50 -6.57 0.94
CA ARG A 129 -7.57 -7.68 0.68
C ARG A 129 -7.01 -7.56 -0.72
N PHE A 130 -5.81 -8.08 -0.90
CA PHE A 130 -5.18 -8.24 -2.21
C PHE A 130 -4.49 -9.60 -2.30
N ALA A 131 -4.31 -10.05 -3.52
CA ALA A 131 -3.61 -11.29 -3.83
C ALA A 131 -2.86 -11.14 -5.16
N PRO A 132 -1.71 -11.81 -5.32
CA PRO A 132 -1.06 -11.91 -6.62
C PRO A 132 -1.94 -12.70 -7.59
N ALA A 133 -2.01 -12.23 -8.83
CA ALA A 133 -2.82 -12.80 -9.91
C ALA A 133 -2.14 -12.59 -11.27
N ARG A 134 -2.69 -13.23 -12.32
CA ARG A 134 -2.28 -13.08 -13.72
C ARG A 134 -3.46 -12.75 -14.61
#